data_d298f552354c7cca3b91728de34204c1
#
_entry.id   d298f552354c7cca3b91728de34204c1
#
_cell.length_a   1.000
_cell.length_b   1.000
_cell.length_c   1.000
_cell.angle_alpha   90.00
_cell.angle_beta   90.00
_cell.angle_gamma   90.00
#
_symmetry.space_group_name_H-M   'P 1'
#
loop_
_entity.id
_entity.type
_entity.pdbx_description
1 polymer ?
#
loop_
_entity_poly.entity_id
_entity_poly.type
_entity_poly.pdbx_seq_one_letter_code
_entity_poly.pdbx_strand_id
1 'polypeptide(L)'
;MKRTSHSETYIVNPDIDAYLQRLMPSGDEVLKEMEEYAERNEFPIVGPLVGRLLFQFALVSGAKNVFELGSGFGYSAYWFASAIGHGGSVVFTDASADNARMAADFLGRAGMRERLEILTGDALGLLKDSRGGFDIIFNDIDKEDYPQVVDAAYDKLRSGGIFITDNVLWSGRVLTDDKSSGTEGVREFTRLLMAHGGFYTSIIPLRDGLSVSVKL
;
A
#
# COMPACT_ATOMS: atom_id res chain seq x y z
N MET A 1 -29.31 -20.82 11.49
CA MET A 1 -29.25 -21.11 10.05
C MET A 1 -27.79 -21.37 9.71
N LYS A 2 -27.39 -22.64 9.49
CA LYS A 2 -26.01 -23.03 9.19
C LYS A 2 -25.67 -22.57 7.78
N ARG A 3 -24.78 -21.59 7.61
CA ARG A 3 -24.13 -21.31 6.34
C ARG A 3 -23.08 -22.38 6.10
N THR A 4 -23.43 -23.43 5.37
CA THR A 4 -22.51 -24.37 4.78
C THR A 4 -22.35 -23.99 3.32
N SER A 5 -21.23 -23.48 2.96
CA SER A 5 -20.45 -23.61 1.73
C SER A 5 -19.43 -22.48 1.70
N HIS A 6 -18.20 -22.80 1.40
CA HIS A 6 -17.15 -21.83 1.10
C HIS A 6 -17.49 -21.14 -0.24
N SER A 7 -18.45 -20.21 -0.22
CA SER A 7 -18.61 -19.30 -1.33
C SER A 7 -17.46 -18.28 -1.20
N GLU A 8 -16.64 -18.18 -2.21
CA GLU A 8 -15.66 -17.10 -2.31
C GLU A 8 -16.36 -15.78 -2.00
N THR A 9 -15.88 -15.09 -0.96
CA THR A 9 -16.43 -13.81 -0.59
C THR A 9 -15.72 -12.77 -1.43
N TYR A 10 -16.36 -12.34 -2.51
CA TYR A 10 -15.84 -11.22 -3.29
C TYR A 10 -16.11 -9.90 -2.56
N ILE A 11 -15.07 -9.12 -2.32
CA ILE A 11 -15.16 -7.77 -1.75
C ILE A 11 -15.81 -6.84 -2.77
N VAL A 12 -15.40 -6.97 -4.04
CA VAL A 12 -16.00 -6.31 -5.19
C VAL A 12 -16.46 -7.39 -6.16
N ASN A 13 -17.59 -7.20 -6.83
CA ASN A 13 -18.00 -8.10 -7.91
C ASN A 13 -16.93 -8.12 -9.00
N PRO A 14 -16.40 -9.31 -9.40
CA PRO A 14 -15.33 -9.41 -10.40
C PRO A 14 -15.64 -8.74 -11.75
N ASP A 15 -16.91 -8.75 -12.17
CA ASP A 15 -17.32 -8.08 -13.43
C ASP A 15 -17.23 -6.57 -13.30
N ILE A 16 -17.52 -6.01 -12.11
CA ILE A 16 -17.35 -4.58 -11.81
C ILE A 16 -15.87 -4.24 -11.77
N ASP A 17 -15.05 -5.06 -11.13
CA ASP A 17 -13.59 -4.85 -11.09
C ASP A 17 -13.01 -4.84 -12.50
N ALA A 18 -13.33 -5.84 -13.32
CA ALA A 18 -12.91 -5.92 -14.71
C ALA A 18 -13.43 -4.74 -15.58
N TYR A 19 -14.66 -4.29 -15.29
CA TYR A 19 -15.20 -3.10 -15.97
C TYR A 19 -14.40 -1.84 -15.61
N LEU A 20 -14.11 -1.63 -14.33
CA LEU A 20 -13.33 -0.48 -13.86
C LEU A 20 -11.92 -0.49 -14.46
N GLN A 21 -11.25 -1.66 -14.49
CA GLN A 21 -9.93 -1.78 -15.11
C GLN A 21 -9.96 -1.39 -16.59
N ARG A 22 -10.99 -1.81 -17.35
CA ARG A 22 -11.14 -1.41 -18.77
C ARG A 22 -11.37 0.09 -18.99
N LEU A 23 -11.88 0.81 -18.00
CA LEU A 23 -12.04 2.26 -18.07
C LEU A 23 -10.73 3.02 -17.84
N MET A 24 -9.71 2.35 -17.31
CA MET A 24 -8.45 3.03 -17.03
C MET A 24 -7.72 3.36 -18.33
N PRO A 25 -7.23 4.59 -18.50
CA PRO A 25 -6.30 4.88 -19.58
C PRO A 25 -5.04 4.05 -19.41
N SER A 26 -4.47 3.62 -20.51
CA SER A 26 -3.20 2.89 -20.51
C SER A 26 -2.12 3.71 -19.79
N GLY A 27 -1.35 3.06 -18.94
CA GLY A 27 -0.14 3.64 -18.36
C GLY A 27 0.94 3.90 -19.43
N ASP A 28 2.03 4.53 -19.02
CA ASP A 28 3.22 4.61 -19.86
C ASP A 28 3.86 3.22 -20.05
N GLU A 29 4.88 3.16 -20.92
CA GLU A 29 5.54 1.89 -21.28
C GLU A 29 6.16 1.19 -20.06
N VAL A 30 6.72 1.96 -19.12
CA VAL A 30 7.35 1.38 -17.91
C VAL A 30 6.29 0.78 -17.00
N LEU A 31 5.18 1.47 -16.77
CA LEU A 31 4.09 0.95 -15.94
C LEU A 31 3.49 -0.33 -16.52
N LYS A 32 3.32 -0.39 -17.85
CA LYS A 32 2.88 -1.61 -18.54
C LYS A 32 3.85 -2.76 -18.33
N GLU A 33 5.15 -2.52 -18.50
CA GLU A 33 6.17 -3.55 -18.24
C GLU A 33 6.15 -4.04 -16.79
N MET A 34 5.91 -3.16 -15.82
CA MET A 34 5.76 -3.54 -14.42
C MET A 34 4.55 -4.45 -14.21
N GLU A 35 3.42 -4.13 -14.83
CA GLU A 35 2.20 -4.94 -14.78
C GLU A 35 2.40 -6.30 -15.46
N GLU A 36 3.02 -6.34 -16.65
CA GLU A 36 3.36 -7.57 -17.35
C GLU A 36 4.38 -8.43 -16.58
N TYR A 37 5.35 -7.80 -15.90
CA TYR A 37 6.29 -8.51 -15.04
C TYR A 37 5.55 -9.17 -13.88
N ALA A 38 4.66 -8.43 -13.21
CA ALA A 38 3.87 -8.96 -12.11
C ALA A 38 3.02 -10.17 -12.55
N GLU A 39 2.34 -10.06 -13.69
CA GLU A 39 1.51 -11.13 -14.24
C GLU A 39 2.34 -12.38 -14.59
N ARG A 40 3.47 -12.22 -15.31
CA ARG A 40 4.32 -13.35 -15.74
C ARG A 40 4.99 -14.08 -14.58
N ASN A 41 5.28 -13.38 -13.47
CA ASN A 41 5.99 -13.93 -12.32
C ASN A 41 5.06 -14.20 -11.13
N GLU A 42 3.76 -14.03 -11.30
CA GLU A 42 2.76 -14.14 -10.22
C GLU A 42 3.14 -13.29 -9.00
N PHE A 43 3.79 -12.12 -9.26
CA PHE A 43 4.22 -11.23 -8.20
C PHE A 43 3.04 -10.35 -7.76
N PRO A 44 2.70 -10.32 -6.45
CA PRO A 44 1.58 -9.52 -5.97
C PRO A 44 1.88 -8.02 -6.09
N ILE A 45 0.96 -7.29 -6.72
CA ILE A 45 0.98 -5.82 -6.78
C ILE A 45 -0.38 -5.27 -6.39
N VAL A 46 -0.42 -4.05 -5.92
CA VAL A 46 -1.68 -3.36 -5.57
C VAL A 46 -2.61 -3.16 -6.77
N GLY A 47 -2.08 -3.25 -7.99
CA GLY A 47 -2.81 -3.11 -9.25
C GLY A 47 -3.23 -1.67 -9.59
N PRO A 48 -3.71 -1.45 -10.84
CA PRO A 48 -3.90 -0.10 -11.37
C PRO A 48 -5.01 0.70 -10.66
N LEU A 49 -6.06 0.06 -10.17
CA LEU A 49 -7.14 0.77 -9.47
C LEU A 49 -6.67 1.37 -8.15
N VAL A 50 -5.93 0.58 -7.35
CA VAL A 50 -5.35 1.06 -6.09
C VAL A 50 -4.23 2.07 -6.39
N GLY A 51 -3.34 1.78 -7.34
CA GLY A 51 -2.27 2.69 -7.72
C GLY A 51 -2.77 4.09 -8.07
N ARG A 52 -3.86 4.19 -8.85
CA ARG A 52 -4.49 5.48 -9.17
C ARG A 52 -5.05 6.18 -7.93
N LEU A 53 -5.59 5.44 -6.99
CA LEU A 53 -6.07 6.00 -5.73
C LEU A 53 -4.92 6.52 -4.86
N LEU A 54 -3.78 5.79 -4.80
CA LEU A 54 -2.57 6.25 -4.13
C LEU A 54 -2.05 7.56 -4.76
N PHE A 55 -2.01 7.63 -6.10
CA PHE A 55 -1.68 8.85 -6.84
C PHE A 55 -2.61 10.01 -6.46
N GLN A 56 -3.92 9.77 -6.43
CA GLN A 56 -4.90 10.81 -6.07
C GLN A 56 -4.71 11.31 -4.63
N PHE A 57 -4.50 10.42 -3.67
CA PHE A 57 -4.23 10.83 -2.28
C PHE A 57 -2.96 11.66 -2.16
N ALA A 58 -1.88 11.27 -2.85
CA ALA A 58 -0.65 12.05 -2.85
C ALA A 58 -0.85 13.44 -3.48
N LEU A 59 -1.59 13.51 -4.59
CA LEU A 59 -1.86 14.77 -5.27
C LEU A 59 -2.76 15.71 -4.44
N VAL A 60 -3.88 15.19 -3.91
CA VAL A 60 -4.85 15.99 -3.15
C VAL A 60 -4.28 16.49 -1.82
N SER A 61 -3.47 15.66 -1.14
CA SER A 61 -2.79 16.07 0.10
C SER A 61 -1.59 16.99 -0.12
N GLY A 62 -1.17 17.18 -1.38
CA GLY A 62 0.05 17.92 -1.71
C GLY A 62 1.32 17.24 -1.19
N ALA A 63 1.29 15.92 -1.06
CA ALA A 63 2.39 15.15 -0.48
C ALA A 63 3.72 15.38 -1.19
N LYS A 64 4.78 15.45 -0.40
CA LYS A 64 6.17 15.52 -0.86
C LYS A 64 7.03 14.42 -0.26
N ASN A 65 6.71 13.95 0.94
CA ASN A 65 7.49 12.96 1.66
C ASN A 65 6.60 11.73 1.93
N VAL A 66 6.89 10.64 1.24
CA VAL A 66 6.16 9.37 1.38
C VAL A 66 7.10 8.33 1.96
N PHE A 67 6.62 7.54 2.92
CA PHE A 67 7.32 6.34 3.40
C PHE A 67 6.50 5.11 3.05
N GLU A 68 7.13 4.14 2.43
CA GLU A 68 6.49 2.92 1.99
C GLU A 68 7.11 1.70 2.67
N LEU A 69 6.28 0.95 3.40
CA LEU A 69 6.64 -0.30 4.05
C LEU A 69 6.22 -1.47 3.14
N GLY A 70 7.22 -2.25 2.66
CA GLY A 70 6.96 -3.39 1.79
C GLY A 70 6.67 -2.98 0.35
N SER A 71 7.66 -2.44 -0.33
CA SER A 71 7.48 -1.84 -1.67
C SER A 71 7.56 -2.85 -2.83
N GLY A 72 7.93 -4.11 -2.57
CA GLY A 72 8.17 -5.08 -3.64
C GLY A 72 9.18 -4.54 -4.66
N PHE A 73 8.90 -4.70 -5.95
CA PHE A 73 9.75 -4.13 -7.01
C PHE A 73 9.38 -2.69 -7.42
N GLY A 74 8.61 -1.97 -6.56
CA GLY A 74 8.39 -0.52 -6.69
C GLY A 74 7.13 -0.11 -7.45
N TYR A 75 6.13 -0.99 -7.62
CA TYR A 75 4.91 -0.66 -8.36
C TYR A 75 4.10 0.45 -7.68
N SER A 76 3.86 0.37 -6.37
CA SER A 76 3.22 1.42 -5.58
C SER A 76 4.08 2.68 -5.49
N ALA A 77 5.40 2.53 -5.32
CA ALA A 77 6.36 3.63 -5.34
C ALA A 77 6.30 4.44 -6.65
N TYR A 78 6.09 3.79 -7.80
CA TYR A 78 5.88 4.45 -9.09
C TYR A 78 4.70 5.45 -9.03
N TRP A 79 3.56 5.04 -8.47
CA TRP A 79 2.38 5.89 -8.36
C TRP A 79 2.61 7.10 -7.44
N PHE A 80 3.25 6.88 -6.30
CA PHE A 80 3.63 7.97 -5.41
C PHE A 80 4.64 8.91 -6.05
N ALA A 81 5.72 8.40 -6.63
CA ALA A 81 6.75 9.20 -7.29
C ALA A 81 6.19 10.02 -8.46
N SER A 82 5.21 9.48 -9.19
CA SER A 82 4.51 10.20 -10.25
C SER A 82 3.72 11.40 -9.71
N ALA A 83 3.05 11.24 -8.56
CA ALA A 83 2.17 12.25 -7.98
C ALA A 83 2.93 13.38 -7.28
N ILE A 84 3.99 13.07 -6.51
CA ILE A 84 4.72 14.05 -5.69
C ILE A 84 5.56 15.02 -6.52
N GLY A 85 5.89 14.65 -7.77
CA GLY A 85 6.63 15.50 -8.71
C GLY A 85 8.06 15.79 -8.28
N HIS A 86 8.69 16.79 -8.92
CA HIS A 86 10.04 17.21 -8.57
C HIS A 86 10.10 17.78 -7.16
N GLY A 87 11.19 17.45 -6.44
CA GLY A 87 11.43 17.90 -5.07
C GLY A 87 10.68 17.12 -3.99
N GLY A 88 9.94 16.08 -4.38
CA GLY A 88 9.41 15.09 -3.43
C GLY A 88 10.30 13.85 -3.34
N SER A 89 10.12 13.07 -2.28
CA SER A 89 10.83 11.81 -2.03
C SER A 89 9.88 10.70 -1.59
N VAL A 90 10.10 9.51 -2.13
CA VAL A 90 9.51 8.25 -1.65
C VAL A 90 10.62 7.44 -1.01
N VAL A 91 10.53 7.21 0.29
CA VAL A 91 11.37 6.23 0.97
C VAL A 91 10.78 4.86 0.68
N PHE A 92 11.44 4.15 -0.22
CA PHE A 92 11.16 2.77 -0.59
C PHE A 92 11.80 1.83 0.41
N THR A 93 11.07 0.88 0.96
CA THR A 93 11.64 -0.16 1.82
C THR A 93 11.22 -1.56 1.37
N ASP A 94 12.17 -2.47 1.28
CA ASP A 94 11.95 -3.89 1.01
C ASP A 94 13.08 -4.72 1.59
N ALA A 95 12.81 -5.95 2.02
CA ALA A 95 13.84 -6.85 2.55
C ALA A 95 14.74 -7.42 1.43
N SER A 96 14.25 -7.45 0.18
CA SER A 96 14.93 -8.00 -0.99
C SER A 96 15.77 -6.94 -1.70
N ALA A 97 17.09 -7.15 -1.74
CA ALA A 97 17.97 -6.32 -2.56
C ALA A 97 17.69 -6.45 -4.08
N ASP A 98 17.09 -7.56 -4.51
CA ASP A 98 16.70 -7.76 -5.92
C ASP A 98 15.50 -6.87 -6.25
N ASN A 99 14.49 -6.83 -5.39
CA ASN A 99 13.36 -5.93 -5.53
C ASN A 99 13.84 -4.46 -5.57
N ALA A 100 14.74 -4.09 -4.68
CA ALA A 100 15.32 -2.75 -4.63
C ALA A 100 16.05 -2.37 -5.94
N ARG A 101 16.80 -3.31 -6.55
CA ARG A 101 17.44 -3.09 -7.85
C ARG A 101 16.44 -2.94 -8.99
N MET A 102 15.39 -3.76 -9.00
CA MET A 102 14.33 -3.68 -9.99
C MET A 102 13.56 -2.35 -9.89
N ALA A 103 13.23 -1.91 -8.69
CA ALA A 103 12.59 -0.62 -8.46
C ALA A 103 13.48 0.54 -8.98
N ALA A 104 14.79 0.49 -8.70
CA ALA A 104 15.74 1.48 -9.20
C ALA A 104 15.79 1.54 -10.73
N ASP A 105 15.73 0.38 -11.40
CA ASP A 105 15.71 0.29 -12.86
C ASP A 105 14.41 0.82 -13.44
N PHE A 106 13.26 0.32 -13.01
CA PHE A 106 11.94 0.74 -13.50
C PHE A 106 11.72 2.25 -13.31
N LEU A 107 11.91 2.75 -12.09
CA LEU A 107 11.72 4.19 -11.82
C LEU A 107 12.81 5.05 -12.46
N GLY A 108 14.00 4.48 -12.69
CA GLY A 108 15.07 5.13 -13.47
C GLY A 108 14.65 5.36 -14.92
N ARG A 109 14.12 4.34 -15.58
CA ARG A 109 13.62 4.42 -16.96
C ARG A 109 12.38 5.34 -17.08
N ALA A 110 11.58 5.42 -16.03
CA ALA A 110 10.46 6.37 -15.94
C ALA A 110 10.90 7.81 -15.60
N GLY A 111 12.20 8.08 -15.44
CA GLY A 111 12.72 9.41 -15.10
C GLY A 111 12.41 9.86 -13.66
N MET A 112 12.21 8.92 -12.75
CA MET A 112 11.81 9.18 -11.37
C MET A 112 12.84 8.71 -10.32
N ARG A 113 14.01 8.22 -10.74
CA ARG A 113 15.02 7.65 -9.84
C ARG A 113 15.44 8.62 -8.72
N GLU A 114 15.51 9.90 -9.02
CA GLU A 114 15.89 10.94 -8.07
C GLU A 114 14.86 11.17 -6.96
N ARG A 115 13.65 10.66 -7.14
CA ARG A 115 12.56 10.74 -6.16
C ARG A 115 12.55 9.54 -5.21
N LEU A 116 13.41 8.54 -5.42
CA LEU A 116 13.50 7.36 -4.58
C LEU A 116 14.71 7.42 -3.64
N GLU A 117 14.43 7.27 -2.36
CA GLU A 117 15.39 6.86 -1.35
C GLU A 117 15.18 5.36 -1.07
N ILE A 118 16.12 4.53 -1.49
CA ILE A 118 15.99 3.07 -1.39
C ILE A 118 16.72 2.58 -0.14
N LEU A 119 15.97 1.96 0.76
CA LEU A 119 16.47 1.34 1.98
C LEU A 119 16.12 -0.17 1.96
N THR A 120 17.12 -1.03 2.09
CA THR A 120 16.91 -2.48 2.14
C THR A 120 17.00 -2.95 3.58
N GLY A 121 15.96 -3.65 4.07
CA GLY A 121 15.93 -4.17 5.44
C GLY A 121 14.51 -4.32 6.00
N ASP A 122 14.41 -4.47 7.31
CA ASP A 122 13.15 -4.50 8.03
C ASP A 122 12.43 -3.14 7.93
N ALA A 123 11.32 -3.11 7.22
CA ALA A 123 10.59 -1.88 6.92
C ALA A 123 10.09 -1.16 8.18
N LEU A 124 9.62 -1.90 9.18
CA LEU A 124 9.11 -1.33 10.44
C LEU A 124 10.26 -0.73 11.28
N GLY A 125 11.39 -1.41 11.34
CA GLY A 125 12.61 -0.89 11.98
C GLY A 125 13.08 0.39 11.31
N LEU A 126 13.17 0.40 9.98
CA LEU A 126 13.55 1.56 9.19
C LEU A 126 12.60 2.75 9.40
N LEU A 127 11.27 2.49 9.48
CA LEU A 127 10.31 3.54 9.81
C LEU A 127 10.56 4.11 11.20
N LYS A 128 10.73 3.26 12.22
CA LYS A 128 10.99 3.68 13.62
C LYS A 128 12.26 4.51 13.74
N ASP A 129 13.30 4.18 12.99
CA ASP A 129 14.59 4.89 13.00
C ASP A 129 14.58 6.18 12.17
N SER A 130 13.58 6.38 11.31
CA SER A 130 13.44 7.57 10.48
C SER A 130 13.17 8.83 11.33
N ARG A 131 13.44 10.00 10.73
CA ARG A 131 13.13 11.30 11.39
C ARG A 131 11.63 11.56 11.50
N GLY A 132 10.80 10.89 10.67
CA GLY A 132 9.37 11.18 10.58
C GLY A 132 9.05 12.47 9.83
N GLY A 133 7.83 12.96 10.03
CA GLY A 133 7.31 14.13 9.32
C GLY A 133 6.78 13.80 7.92
N PHE A 134 6.42 12.53 7.69
CA PHE A 134 5.89 12.08 6.41
C PHE A 134 4.48 12.63 6.14
N ASP A 135 4.22 12.93 4.89
CA ASP A 135 2.89 13.31 4.40
C ASP A 135 2.00 12.09 4.26
N ILE A 136 2.58 11.00 3.73
CA ILE A 136 1.92 9.70 3.58
C ILE A 136 2.84 8.61 4.09
N ILE A 137 2.25 7.64 4.82
CA ILE A 137 2.85 6.35 5.09
C ILE A 137 1.95 5.30 4.45
N PHE A 138 2.53 4.46 3.59
CA PHE A 138 1.85 3.34 2.95
C PHE A 138 2.39 2.03 3.50
N ASN A 139 1.50 1.10 3.86
CA ASN A 139 1.84 -0.18 4.47
C ASN A 139 1.30 -1.34 3.66
N ASP A 140 2.18 -2.23 3.22
CA ASP A 140 1.88 -3.50 2.57
C ASP A 140 2.95 -4.57 2.91
N ILE A 141 3.33 -4.66 4.18
CA ILE A 141 4.24 -5.70 4.70
C ILE A 141 3.51 -7.02 4.96
N ASP A 142 4.16 -7.97 5.64
CA ASP A 142 3.54 -9.19 6.10
C ASP A 142 2.44 -8.90 7.12
N LYS A 143 1.31 -9.59 6.97
CA LYS A 143 0.05 -9.23 7.66
C LYS A 143 0.09 -9.45 9.17
N GLU A 144 0.90 -10.39 9.64
CA GLU A 144 1.16 -10.61 11.06
C GLU A 144 1.83 -9.43 11.77
N ASP A 145 2.55 -8.59 11.02
CA ASP A 145 3.24 -7.42 11.56
C ASP A 145 2.40 -6.13 11.53
N TYR A 146 1.25 -6.14 10.86
CA TYR A 146 0.36 -4.98 10.74
C TYR A 146 0.02 -4.29 12.06
N PRO A 147 -0.30 -5.01 13.16
CA PRO A 147 -0.65 -4.37 14.43
C PRO A 147 0.45 -3.44 14.96
N GLN A 148 1.72 -3.76 14.69
CA GLN A 148 2.87 -2.99 15.17
C GLN A 148 3.09 -1.68 14.39
N VAL A 149 2.46 -1.54 13.22
CA VAL A 149 2.64 -0.36 12.36
C VAL A 149 1.76 0.81 12.81
N VAL A 150 0.66 0.57 13.52
CA VAL A 150 -0.33 1.61 13.86
C VAL A 150 0.32 2.78 14.60
N ASP A 151 0.92 2.51 15.76
CA ASP A 151 1.57 3.55 16.57
C ASP A 151 2.82 4.12 15.87
N ALA A 152 3.61 3.26 15.21
CA ALA A 152 4.80 3.70 14.49
C ALA A 152 4.43 4.68 13.35
N ALA A 153 3.37 4.41 12.60
CA ALA A 153 2.88 5.32 11.57
C ALA A 153 2.36 6.62 12.17
N TYR A 154 1.60 6.54 13.29
CA TYR A 154 1.12 7.73 13.97
C TYR A 154 2.28 8.64 14.38
N ASP A 155 3.32 8.10 15.01
CA ASP A 155 4.46 8.88 15.49
C ASP A 155 5.23 9.55 14.36
N LYS A 156 5.31 8.91 13.19
CA LYS A 156 6.14 9.36 12.06
C LYS A 156 5.39 10.23 11.05
N LEU A 157 4.05 10.23 11.05
CA LEU A 157 3.26 11.15 10.24
C LEU A 157 3.26 12.56 10.83
N ARG A 158 3.23 13.58 9.95
CA ARG A 158 2.86 14.93 10.37
C ARG A 158 1.37 15.02 10.70
N SER A 159 0.93 16.05 11.42
CA SER A 159 -0.50 16.35 11.57
C SER A 159 -1.13 16.59 10.18
N GLY A 160 -2.32 16.04 9.96
CA GLY A 160 -2.99 16.00 8.65
C GLY A 160 -2.34 15.06 7.63
N GLY A 161 -1.31 14.30 8.02
CA GLY A 161 -0.73 13.23 7.18
C GLY A 161 -1.65 12.02 7.06
N ILE A 162 -1.43 11.20 6.04
CA ILE A 162 -2.30 10.08 5.69
C ILE A 162 -1.56 8.75 5.90
N PHE A 163 -2.16 7.85 6.67
CA PHE A 163 -1.73 6.44 6.78
C PHE A 163 -2.66 5.58 5.92
N ILE A 164 -2.09 4.84 4.97
CA ILE A 164 -2.81 3.95 4.05
C ILE A 164 -2.28 2.54 4.25
N THR A 165 -3.16 1.55 4.40
CA THR A 165 -2.77 0.13 4.46
C THR A 165 -3.60 -0.68 3.48
N ASP A 166 -2.94 -1.50 2.66
CA ASP A 166 -3.59 -2.42 1.72
C ASP A 166 -4.04 -3.72 2.42
N ASN A 167 -4.88 -4.49 1.75
CA ASN A 167 -5.37 -5.83 2.13
C ASN A 167 -6.11 -5.92 3.49
N VAL A 168 -6.74 -4.84 3.95
CA VAL A 168 -7.41 -4.84 5.26
C VAL A 168 -8.71 -5.66 5.30
N LEU A 169 -9.20 -6.12 4.15
CA LEU A 169 -10.32 -7.07 4.06
C LEU A 169 -9.87 -8.51 3.80
N TRP A 170 -8.61 -8.71 3.44
CA TRP A 170 -7.88 -9.98 3.39
C TRP A 170 -8.66 -11.09 2.69
N SER A 171 -9.09 -10.82 1.44
CA SER A 171 -9.89 -11.73 0.61
C SER A 171 -11.14 -12.26 1.33
N GLY A 172 -11.72 -11.45 2.22
CA GLY A 172 -12.87 -11.83 3.04
C GLY A 172 -12.55 -12.76 4.21
N ARG A 173 -11.29 -13.17 4.41
CA ARG A 173 -10.89 -14.04 5.54
C ARG A 173 -11.17 -13.42 6.90
N VAL A 174 -11.21 -12.09 6.99
CA VAL A 174 -11.60 -11.39 8.22
C VAL A 174 -13.00 -11.76 8.72
N LEU A 175 -13.88 -12.29 7.85
CA LEU A 175 -15.24 -12.72 8.17
C LEU A 175 -15.35 -14.21 8.53
N THR A 176 -14.26 -14.98 8.42
CA THR A 176 -14.25 -16.42 8.58
C THR A 176 -13.69 -16.86 9.94
N ASP A 177 -13.65 -18.16 10.20
CA ASP A 177 -13.02 -18.74 11.40
C ASP A 177 -11.51 -18.98 11.21
N ASP A 178 -10.89 -18.40 10.17
CA ASP A 178 -9.47 -18.51 9.90
C ASP A 178 -8.65 -17.92 11.07
N LYS A 179 -7.73 -18.73 11.59
CA LYS A 179 -6.84 -18.44 12.73
C LYS A 179 -5.37 -18.31 12.31
N SER A 180 -5.10 -18.16 11.01
CA SER A 180 -3.74 -17.91 10.54
C SER A 180 -3.21 -16.61 11.11
N SER A 181 -1.89 -16.53 11.32
CA SER A 181 -1.21 -15.34 11.85
C SER A 181 -1.55 -14.07 11.04
N GLY A 182 -1.57 -14.18 9.71
CA GLY A 182 -1.93 -13.07 8.85
C GLY A 182 -3.38 -12.59 9.04
N THR A 183 -4.35 -13.50 9.15
CA THR A 183 -5.76 -13.13 9.38
C THR A 183 -5.97 -12.49 10.75
N GLU A 184 -5.38 -13.05 11.79
CA GLU A 184 -5.44 -12.46 13.14
C GLU A 184 -4.70 -11.10 13.18
N GLY A 185 -3.57 -10.98 12.46
CA GLY A 185 -2.84 -9.72 12.33
C GLY A 185 -3.70 -8.61 11.69
N VAL A 186 -4.38 -8.90 10.58
CA VAL A 186 -5.28 -7.94 9.91
C VAL A 186 -6.46 -7.54 10.82
N ARG A 187 -7.07 -8.51 11.52
CA ARG A 187 -8.17 -8.23 12.46
C ARG A 187 -7.73 -7.33 13.60
N GLU A 188 -6.59 -7.65 14.21
CA GLU A 188 -6.06 -6.87 15.33
C GLU A 188 -5.62 -5.47 14.87
N PHE A 189 -4.95 -5.37 13.73
CA PHE A 189 -4.63 -4.09 13.10
C PHE A 189 -5.86 -3.21 12.93
N THR A 190 -6.90 -3.76 12.31
CA THR A 190 -8.15 -3.00 12.06
C THR A 190 -8.79 -2.56 13.38
N ARG A 191 -8.81 -3.43 14.40
CA ARG A 191 -9.32 -3.11 15.73
C ARG A 191 -8.53 -1.97 16.39
N LEU A 192 -7.19 -2.03 16.35
CA LEU A 192 -6.30 -1.00 16.91
C LEU A 192 -6.48 0.32 16.17
N LEU A 193 -6.46 0.30 14.85
CA LEU A 193 -6.57 1.48 14.01
C LEU A 193 -7.90 2.20 14.20
N MET A 194 -9.02 1.47 14.24
CA MET A 194 -10.37 2.04 14.45
C MET A 194 -10.57 2.57 15.87
N ALA A 195 -9.83 2.04 16.85
CA ALA A 195 -9.88 2.51 18.24
C ALA A 195 -8.89 3.67 18.52
N HIS A 196 -7.98 3.96 17.59
CA HIS A 196 -6.93 4.95 17.78
C HIS A 196 -7.48 6.39 17.72
N GLY A 197 -7.59 7.06 18.86
CA GLY A 197 -8.21 8.39 18.96
C GLY A 197 -7.51 9.52 18.19
N GLY A 198 -6.28 9.30 17.72
CA GLY A 198 -5.51 10.27 16.92
C GLY A 198 -5.68 10.11 15.40
N PHE A 199 -6.41 9.09 14.94
CA PHE A 199 -6.71 8.88 13.53
C PHE A 199 -8.21 9.05 13.24
N TYR A 200 -8.50 9.66 12.09
CA TYR A 200 -9.82 9.58 11.46
C TYR A 200 -9.76 8.60 10.30
N THR A 201 -10.37 7.43 10.47
CA THR A 201 -10.18 6.26 9.60
C THR A 201 -11.43 5.92 8.81
N SER A 202 -11.25 5.59 7.52
CA SER A 202 -12.24 4.95 6.66
C SER A 202 -11.65 3.71 6.00
N ILE A 203 -12.49 2.72 5.67
CA ILE A 203 -12.11 1.55 4.88
C ILE A 203 -12.79 1.65 3.52
N ILE A 204 -12.00 1.58 2.46
CA ILE A 204 -12.46 1.61 1.06
C ILE A 204 -12.43 0.17 0.55
N PRO A 205 -13.59 -0.43 0.21
CA PRO A 205 -13.67 -1.80 -0.28
C PRO A 205 -13.29 -1.87 -1.78
N LEU A 206 -12.04 -1.53 -2.09
CA LEU A 206 -11.46 -1.64 -3.42
C LEU A 206 -10.45 -2.78 -3.42
N ARG A 207 -10.53 -3.68 -4.39
CA ARG A 207 -9.73 -4.92 -4.42
C ARG A 207 -9.81 -5.67 -3.08
N ASP A 208 -8.71 -5.73 -2.34
CA ASP A 208 -8.63 -6.42 -1.04
C ASP A 208 -8.81 -5.47 0.16
N GLY A 209 -9.31 -4.27 -0.10
CA GLY A 209 -9.64 -3.26 0.89
C GLY A 209 -8.47 -2.41 1.34
N LEU A 210 -8.66 -1.08 1.30
CA LEU A 210 -7.69 -0.12 1.84
C LEU A 210 -8.25 0.53 3.10
N SER A 211 -7.46 0.61 4.17
CA SER A 211 -7.71 1.61 5.21
C SER A 211 -7.03 2.93 4.84
N VAL A 212 -7.74 4.02 5.06
CA VAL A 212 -7.22 5.38 4.87
C VAL A 212 -7.49 6.16 6.14
N SER A 213 -6.44 6.59 6.81
CA SER A 213 -6.49 7.23 8.12
C SER A 213 -5.76 8.57 8.07
N VAL A 214 -6.43 9.63 8.46
CA VAL A 214 -5.84 10.97 8.58
C VAL A 214 -5.45 11.21 10.03
N LYS A 215 -4.19 11.61 10.27
CA LYS A 215 -3.70 12.00 11.60
C LYS A 215 -4.32 13.35 12.01
N LEU A 216 -5.04 13.37 13.11
CA LEU A 216 -5.71 14.55 13.68
C LEU A 216 -4.73 15.51 14.35
#